data_25043b747ae71a06af5d61d87896fb5a
#
_entry.id   25043b747ae71a06af5d61d87896fb5a
#
_cell.length_a   1.000
_cell.length_b   1.000
_cell.length_c   1.000
_cell.angle_alpha   90.00
_cell.angle_beta   90.00
_cell.angle_gamma   90.00
#
_symmetry.space_group_name_H-M   'P 1'
#
loop_
_entity.id
_entity.type
_entity.pdbx_description
1 polymer ?
#
loop_
_entity_poly.entity_id
_entity_poly.type
_entity_poly.pdbx_seq_one_letter_code
_entity_poly.pdbx_strand_id
1 'polypeptide(L)'
;MNKIFGRVCSALTAAALLAGALTACGGQQAGTAATPDSGSGTTGSAFTEGTSAERLAADTTPEEEKYGGTMRLNFNGATNSLDPAQFFTNQNYVPGYHIYESPVQVADDGSVWPGVCTYEMSDDNLQLTLTVREGVTFHNGDTVDINDVVASIDRFLAYSTTGQANFGDYIVDTQVTDNSTVVYTLSAVAPIALLTIGELKGGCKVMPAEIAQAHMDSYITDDSEIVGTGPYMLESWNRETDLTLTRFEDYVPVPDDIAGTGPAAPRHAYFDKIYCSVASDQTARANGMIGNVFDYSTSILTAMAPQLENAGCWSDKDWNGWSPTIIFNLSDANANSIVQDVNFRRAVRACLDADSILLSTKTDPTQYEVDGCPMMPSSPYYNDILNQNMGQDLEKAKEYLEASGYNGETIRWWCADSDSYYTTALPASENLKAIGVNVELSLMDVTTYEASYNDPNCADFDICCRETQKSYLHPLLSQFVSGYLLWDSPERTEIIERLGSTAAGSEESIQAFTDFCTLLDDQVPYIILGDFGTVCWYSANMIPDRQGVDMYWWNSYFKAS
;
A
#
# COMPACT_ATOMS: atom_id res chain seq x y z
N MET A 1 26.04 25.78 -32.97
CA MET A 1 27.52 25.90 -33.01
C MET A 1 28.08 25.05 -31.91
N ASN A 2 28.43 23.87 -32.29
CA ASN A 2 29.78 23.22 -32.34
C ASN A 2 30.42 22.97 -30.98
N LYS A 3 30.42 21.66 -30.63
CA LYS A 3 31.59 20.75 -30.45
C LYS A 3 32.41 21.03 -29.19
N ILE A 4 32.75 20.00 -28.36
CA ILE A 4 33.81 18.93 -28.56
C ILE A 4 33.65 17.93 -27.39
N PHE A 5 33.39 16.68 -27.57
CA PHE A 5 34.24 15.47 -27.55
C PHE A 5 35.34 15.39 -26.48
N GLY A 6 35.33 14.34 -25.70
CA GLY A 6 36.45 13.82 -24.91
C GLY A 6 36.18 12.42 -24.34
N ARG A 7 36.46 11.38 -25.16
CA ARG A 7 36.59 9.97 -24.73
C ARG A 7 37.85 9.80 -23.90
N VAL A 8 37.82 8.99 -22.85
CA VAL A 8 38.95 8.14 -22.47
C VAL A 8 38.43 6.79 -22.02
N CYS A 9 38.72 5.79 -22.84
CA CYS A 9 38.75 4.39 -22.46
C CYS A 9 40.03 4.08 -21.70
N SER A 10 39.99 3.24 -20.68
CA SER A 10 41.13 2.34 -20.40
C SER A 10 40.62 1.07 -19.75
N ALA A 11 41.03 -0.01 -20.34
CA ALA A 11 40.72 -1.39 -20.09
C ALA A 11 41.79 -2.06 -19.21
N LEU A 12 41.47 -3.31 -18.78
CA LEU A 12 42.35 -4.42 -18.34
C LEU A 12 42.85 -4.33 -16.89
N THR A 13 42.72 -5.37 -16.08
CA THR A 13 43.25 -6.73 -16.27
C THR A 13 42.57 -7.75 -15.37
N ALA A 14 42.35 -8.93 -15.92
CA ALA A 14 42.00 -10.17 -15.25
C ALA A 14 43.21 -10.80 -14.54
N ALA A 15 43.01 -11.50 -13.44
CA ALA A 15 43.89 -12.56 -12.98
C ALA A 15 43.09 -13.64 -12.25
N ALA A 16 43.11 -14.82 -12.86
CA ALA A 16 42.64 -16.09 -12.32
C ALA A 16 43.78 -16.79 -11.55
N LEU A 17 43.41 -17.58 -10.51
CA LEU A 17 44.19 -18.73 -9.99
C LEU A 17 43.23 -19.54 -9.10
N LEU A 18 42.72 -20.67 -9.54
CA LEU A 18 43.19 -22.06 -9.49
C LEU A 18 43.17 -22.71 -8.11
N ALA A 19 42.15 -23.54 -7.93
CA ALA A 19 42.15 -24.99 -7.65
C ALA A 19 42.84 -25.53 -6.37
N GLY A 20 42.09 -26.33 -5.66
CA GLY A 20 42.57 -27.29 -4.66
C GLY A 20 41.47 -28.26 -4.27
N ALA A 21 41.36 -29.34 -5.04
CA ALA A 21 40.57 -30.51 -4.66
C ALA A 21 41.37 -31.39 -3.69
N LEU A 22 40.70 -31.98 -2.70
CA LEU A 22 41.16 -33.26 -2.14
C LEU A 22 39.97 -34.06 -1.58
N THR A 23 39.82 -35.19 -2.19
CA THR A 23 39.02 -36.38 -1.90
C THR A 23 39.31 -37.01 -0.53
N ALA A 24 38.29 -37.55 0.11
CA ALA A 24 38.46 -38.82 0.87
C ALA A 24 37.14 -39.62 0.89
N CYS A 25 37.26 -40.84 0.39
CA CYS A 25 36.28 -41.90 0.36
C CYS A 25 35.99 -42.49 1.78
N GLY A 26 34.81 -43.08 1.91
CA GLY A 26 34.70 -44.29 2.74
C GLY A 26 33.33 -44.62 3.27
N GLY A 27 32.68 -45.68 2.76
CA GLY A 27 31.93 -46.62 3.55
C GLY A 27 30.41 -46.71 3.33
N GLN A 28 30.02 -47.61 2.43
CA GLN A 28 28.68 -48.21 2.32
C GLN A 28 28.33 -49.04 3.54
N GLN A 29 27.09 -48.94 4.01
CA GLN A 29 26.36 -50.13 4.45
C GLN A 29 24.84 -49.94 4.23
N ALA A 30 24.28 -50.89 3.49
CA ALA A 30 22.87 -51.05 3.23
C ALA A 30 22.11 -51.49 4.48
N GLY A 31 21.03 -50.82 4.77
CA GLY A 31 20.05 -51.21 5.79
C GLY A 31 18.65 -51.10 5.19
N THR A 32 17.95 -52.22 5.30
CA THR A 32 16.65 -52.59 4.77
C THR A 32 15.54 -51.58 5.00
N ALA A 33 14.72 -51.42 3.95
CA ALA A 33 13.46 -50.70 3.94
C ALA A 33 12.47 -51.24 5.00
N ALA A 34 11.97 -50.34 5.86
CA ALA A 34 10.75 -50.50 6.59
C ALA A 34 9.73 -49.48 6.08
N THR A 35 8.58 -49.95 5.61
CA THR A 35 7.39 -49.15 5.29
C THR A 35 6.96 -48.35 6.50
N PRO A 36 6.71 -47.05 6.40
CA PRO A 36 6.04 -46.33 7.46
C PRO A 36 4.53 -46.51 7.35
N ASP A 37 4.01 -46.97 8.46
CA ASP A 37 2.60 -47.00 8.81
C ASP A 37 1.99 -45.60 8.73
N SER A 38 0.80 -45.53 8.15
CA SER A 38 -0.01 -44.29 8.03
C SER A 38 -0.61 -43.97 9.42
N GLY A 39 0.18 -43.31 10.24
CA GLY A 39 -0.29 -42.64 11.45
C GLY A 39 -0.52 -41.17 11.18
N SER A 40 -1.77 -40.73 11.09
CA SER A 40 -2.17 -39.34 11.13
C SER A 40 -1.71 -38.71 12.44
N GLY A 41 -0.54 -38.12 12.42
CA GLY A 41 -0.08 -37.22 13.45
C GLY A 41 -0.17 -35.80 12.94
N THR A 42 -1.27 -35.13 13.21
CA THR A 42 -1.37 -33.68 13.21
C THR A 42 -0.37 -33.15 14.21
N THR A 43 0.85 -32.85 13.75
CA THR A 43 1.70 -31.89 14.44
C THR A 43 1.16 -30.52 14.11
N GLY A 44 0.14 -30.08 14.85
CA GLY A 44 -0.29 -28.71 14.89
C GLY A 44 0.91 -27.88 15.37
N SER A 45 1.41 -27.02 14.50
CA SER A 45 2.21 -25.87 14.90
C SER A 45 1.34 -25.10 15.89
N ALA A 46 1.79 -25.05 17.14
CA ALA A 46 1.15 -24.20 18.13
C ALA A 46 1.57 -22.75 17.83
N PHE A 47 0.99 -22.15 16.78
CA PHE A 47 0.93 -20.71 16.71
C PHE A 47 0.20 -20.26 17.98
N THR A 48 0.78 -19.32 18.70
CA THR A 48 0.04 -18.60 19.74
C THR A 48 -0.97 -17.75 18.99
N GLU A 49 -2.12 -18.35 18.69
CA GLU A 49 -3.21 -17.77 17.92
C GLU A 49 -3.75 -16.55 18.65
N GLY A 50 -3.83 -15.46 17.95
CA GLY A 50 -4.49 -14.23 18.34
C GLY A 50 -4.04 -13.12 17.43
N THR A 51 -4.98 -12.53 16.69
CA THR A 51 -4.75 -11.30 15.92
C THR A 51 -4.44 -10.14 16.87
N SER A 52 -3.87 -9.06 16.34
CA SER A 52 -3.67 -7.80 17.08
C SER A 52 -4.97 -7.34 17.75
N ALA A 53 -6.10 -7.41 17.03
CA ALA A 53 -7.42 -7.05 17.56
C ALA A 53 -7.87 -7.94 18.72
N GLU A 54 -7.65 -9.26 18.65
CA GLU A 54 -8.00 -10.19 19.73
C GLU A 54 -7.14 -9.96 20.98
N ARG A 55 -5.84 -9.68 20.81
CA ARG A 55 -4.94 -9.35 21.92
C ARG A 55 -5.34 -8.05 22.59
N LEU A 56 -5.67 -7.02 21.81
CA LEU A 56 -6.15 -5.74 22.32
C LEU A 56 -7.47 -5.91 23.08
N ALA A 57 -8.43 -6.66 22.51
CA ALA A 57 -9.72 -6.91 23.15
C ALA A 57 -9.64 -7.75 24.44
N ALA A 58 -8.64 -8.61 24.55
CA ALA A 58 -8.40 -9.43 25.74
C ALA A 58 -7.55 -8.73 26.81
N ASP A 59 -6.92 -7.59 26.47
CA ASP A 59 -6.07 -6.88 27.41
C ASP A 59 -6.88 -6.04 28.39
N THR A 60 -6.44 -6.03 29.64
CA THR A 60 -7.10 -5.32 30.75
C THR A 60 -6.16 -4.35 31.46
N THR A 61 -5.08 -3.95 30.80
CA THR A 61 -4.10 -3.01 31.34
C THR A 61 -4.79 -1.68 31.65
N PRO A 62 -4.74 -1.18 32.91
CA PRO A 62 -5.27 0.13 33.25
C PRO A 62 -4.66 1.24 32.40
N GLU A 63 -5.44 2.28 32.12
CA GLU A 63 -5.02 3.37 31.24
C GLU A 63 -3.70 4.02 31.69
N GLU A 64 -3.55 4.27 32.98
CA GLU A 64 -2.35 4.87 33.57
C GLU A 64 -1.10 3.98 33.48
N GLU A 65 -1.25 2.68 33.26
CA GLU A 65 -0.14 1.72 33.14
C GLU A 65 0.30 1.53 31.68
N LYS A 66 -0.41 2.07 30.71
CA LYS A 66 -0.07 1.97 29.30
C LYS A 66 1.09 2.92 28.90
N TYR A 67 1.27 4.00 29.66
CA TYR A 67 2.27 5.03 29.34
C TYR A 67 3.69 4.60 29.69
N GLY A 68 4.61 4.91 28.78
CA GLY A 68 6.04 4.74 28.98
C GLY A 68 6.74 3.84 28.00
N GLY A 69 8.06 3.84 28.08
CA GLY A 69 8.92 3.00 27.26
C GLY A 69 9.25 3.56 25.88
N THR A 70 10.15 2.86 25.21
CA THR A 70 10.55 3.19 23.83
C THR A 70 10.17 2.04 22.91
N MET A 71 9.30 2.31 21.94
CA MET A 71 9.03 1.39 20.85
C MET A 71 10.20 1.39 19.86
N ARG A 72 10.71 0.23 19.51
CA ARG A 72 11.83 0.05 18.58
C ARG A 72 11.38 -0.73 17.36
N LEU A 73 11.34 -0.06 16.22
CA LEU A 73 10.99 -0.68 14.95
C LEU A 73 12.15 -0.56 13.94
N ASN A 74 12.09 -1.34 12.89
CA ASN A 74 13.07 -1.28 11.82
C ASN A 74 12.40 -1.16 10.46
N PHE A 75 13.12 -0.51 9.54
CA PHE A 75 12.78 -0.45 8.12
C PHE A 75 13.83 -1.19 7.30
N ASN A 76 13.48 -1.62 6.09
CA ASN A 76 14.40 -2.21 5.13
C ASN A 76 15.31 -1.18 4.44
N GLY A 77 15.00 0.10 4.55
CA GLY A 77 15.77 1.23 4.02
C GLY A 77 15.69 2.45 4.92
N ALA A 78 16.49 3.46 4.61
CA ALA A 78 16.54 4.69 5.39
C ALA A 78 15.33 5.59 5.14
N THR A 79 14.94 6.35 6.17
CA THR A 79 14.04 7.51 6.03
C THR A 79 14.83 8.63 5.37
N ASN A 80 14.46 8.99 4.15
CA ASN A 80 15.18 10.00 3.36
C ASN A 80 14.48 11.36 3.34
N SER A 81 13.20 11.43 3.70
CA SER A 81 12.44 12.67 3.83
C SER A 81 11.35 12.54 4.89
N LEU A 82 11.10 13.66 5.58
CA LEU A 82 9.92 13.87 6.44
C LEU A 82 9.03 15.01 5.92
N ASP A 83 9.30 15.48 4.71
CA ASP A 83 8.39 16.39 4.00
C ASP A 83 7.16 15.62 3.50
N PRO A 84 5.93 16.03 3.83
CA PRO A 84 4.71 15.39 3.34
C PRO A 84 4.62 15.30 1.81
N ALA A 85 5.23 16.22 1.07
CA ALA A 85 5.31 16.17 -0.39
C ALA A 85 6.15 14.99 -0.94
N GLN A 86 6.88 14.29 -0.07
CA GLN A 86 7.76 13.16 -0.40
C GLN A 86 7.38 11.86 0.33
N PHE A 87 6.15 11.75 0.78
CA PHE A 87 5.65 10.53 1.42
C PHE A 87 5.30 9.47 0.36
N PHE A 88 6.28 8.64 -0.03
CA PHE A 88 6.11 7.60 -1.03
C PHE A 88 6.41 6.18 -0.52
N THR A 89 7.02 6.05 0.65
CA THR A 89 7.43 4.77 1.23
C THR A 89 7.09 4.69 2.72
N ASN A 90 6.99 3.49 3.28
CA ASN A 90 6.72 3.30 4.70
C ASN A 90 7.75 3.99 5.61
N GLN A 91 9.00 4.10 5.17
CA GLN A 91 10.07 4.81 5.88
C GLN A 91 9.77 6.30 6.05
N ASN A 92 9.01 6.90 5.12
CA ASN A 92 8.56 8.29 5.18
C ASN A 92 7.19 8.41 5.84
N TYR A 93 6.23 7.55 5.45
CA TYR A 93 4.87 7.58 5.97
C TYR A 93 4.83 7.40 7.49
N VAL A 94 5.46 6.31 7.99
CA VAL A 94 5.29 5.91 9.40
C VAL A 94 5.74 6.99 10.37
N PRO A 95 6.96 7.56 10.30
CA PRO A 95 7.28 8.69 11.16
C PRO A 95 6.42 9.93 10.87
N GLY A 96 6.08 10.17 9.59
CA GLY A 96 5.24 11.30 9.19
C GLY A 96 3.85 11.32 9.83
N TYR A 97 3.19 10.16 9.96
CA TYR A 97 1.87 10.06 10.62
C TYR A 97 1.88 10.46 12.09
N HIS A 98 3.02 10.26 12.74
CA HIS A 98 3.18 10.59 14.15
C HIS A 98 3.52 12.06 14.36
N ILE A 99 4.15 12.69 13.36
CA ILE A 99 4.55 14.10 13.39
C ILE A 99 3.39 15.02 12.97
N TYR A 100 2.64 14.62 11.94
CA TYR A 100 1.62 15.46 11.33
C TYR A 100 0.22 14.89 11.47
N GLU A 101 -0.76 15.78 11.49
CA GLU A 101 -2.17 15.45 11.34
C GLU A 101 -2.75 16.09 10.09
N SER A 102 -3.87 15.53 9.62
CA SER A 102 -4.63 16.09 8.51
C SER A 102 -5.75 17.02 9.01
N PRO A 103 -6.26 17.93 8.18
CA PRO A 103 -7.41 18.77 8.55
C PRO A 103 -8.61 17.96 9.05
N VAL A 104 -8.90 16.86 8.37
CA VAL A 104 -9.87 15.83 8.77
C VAL A 104 -9.17 14.48 8.77
N GLN A 105 -9.76 13.45 9.34
CA GLN A 105 -9.22 12.09 9.38
C GLN A 105 -10.21 11.12 8.73
N VAL A 106 -9.69 10.03 8.19
CA VAL A 106 -10.48 8.99 7.53
C VAL A 106 -10.30 7.68 8.27
N ALA A 107 -11.40 7.07 8.69
CA ALA A 107 -11.42 5.75 9.30
C ALA A 107 -11.28 4.63 8.25
N ASP A 108 -11.01 3.40 8.70
CA ASP A 108 -10.82 2.23 7.81
C ASP A 108 -12.07 1.87 6.99
N ASP A 109 -13.25 2.30 7.40
CA ASP A 109 -14.51 2.13 6.67
C ASP A 109 -14.79 3.27 5.65
N GLY A 110 -13.85 4.21 5.50
CA GLY A 110 -13.99 5.38 4.63
C GLY A 110 -14.82 6.52 5.20
N SER A 111 -15.32 6.41 6.44
CA SER A 111 -16.00 7.53 7.11
C SER A 111 -15.00 8.64 7.46
N VAL A 112 -15.45 9.89 7.33
CA VAL A 112 -14.64 11.08 7.61
C VAL A 112 -14.96 11.60 9.01
N TRP A 113 -13.93 11.97 9.74
CA TRP A 113 -13.98 12.42 11.12
C TRP A 113 -13.15 13.68 11.34
N PRO A 114 -13.39 14.45 12.40
CA PRO A 114 -12.52 15.56 12.76
C PRO A 114 -11.05 15.16 12.89
N GLY A 115 -10.17 16.02 12.40
CA GLY A 115 -8.73 15.96 12.62
C GLY A 115 -8.25 17.20 13.36
N VAL A 116 -7.39 18.03 12.76
CA VAL A 116 -7.05 19.37 13.26
C VAL A 116 -8.30 20.27 13.24
N CYS A 117 -9.20 20.04 12.29
CA CYS A 117 -10.46 20.76 12.14
C CYS A 117 -11.67 19.85 12.36
N THR A 118 -12.77 20.44 12.78
CA THR A 118 -14.11 19.93 12.46
C THR A 118 -14.50 20.38 11.06
N TYR A 119 -15.48 19.71 10.45
CA TYR A 119 -15.95 20.06 9.12
C TYR A 119 -17.48 20.03 9.02
N GLU A 120 -18.01 20.80 8.08
CA GLU A 120 -19.42 20.81 7.73
C GLU A 120 -19.55 20.97 6.20
N MET A 121 -20.41 20.14 5.59
CA MET A 121 -20.81 20.28 4.18
C MET A 121 -22.20 20.87 4.12
N SER A 122 -22.43 21.83 3.24
CA SER A 122 -23.78 22.35 2.95
C SER A 122 -24.69 21.26 2.36
N ASP A 123 -26.02 21.43 2.48
CA ASP A 123 -27.02 20.47 2.00
C ASP A 123 -26.89 20.15 0.50
N ASP A 124 -26.40 21.10 -0.30
CA ASP A 124 -26.15 20.94 -1.74
C ASP A 124 -24.73 20.41 -2.05
N ASN A 125 -23.91 20.17 -1.03
CA ASN A 125 -22.50 19.75 -1.14
C ASN A 125 -21.60 20.69 -1.96
N LEU A 126 -21.95 21.99 -2.02
CA LEU A 126 -21.18 23.00 -2.73
C LEU A 126 -20.37 23.93 -1.81
N GLN A 127 -20.50 23.79 -0.49
CA GLN A 127 -19.68 24.52 0.47
C GLN A 127 -19.12 23.57 1.51
N LEU A 128 -17.79 23.61 1.67
CA LEU A 128 -17.05 22.92 2.74
C LEU A 128 -16.58 23.97 3.74
N THR A 129 -17.04 23.88 4.97
CA THR A 129 -16.54 24.66 6.10
C THR A 129 -15.57 23.83 6.93
N LEU A 130 -14.37 24.36 7.18
CA LEU A 130 -13.40 23.79 8.13
C LEU A 130 -13.24 24.76 9.29
N THR A 131 -13.29 24.23 10.53
CA THR A 131 -13.08 25.02 11.76
C THR A 131 -12.01 24.35 12.62
N VAL A 132 -10.92 25.06 12.90
CA VAL A 132 -9.82 24.60 13.76
C VAL A 132 -10.35 24.31 15.17
N ARG A 133 -10.01 23.13 15.72
CA ARG A 133 -10.39 22.75 17.08
C ARG A 133 -9.66 23.63 18.11
N GLU A 134 -10.31 23.93 19.20
CA GLU A 134 -9.75 24.74 20.28
C GLU A 134 -8.55 24.03 20.93
N GLY A 135 -7.49 24.78 21.18
CA GLY A 135 -6.31 24.34 21.93
C GLY A 135 -5.28 23.56 21.14
N VAL A 136 -5.49 23.30 19.85
CA VAL A 136 -4.47 22.62 19.03
C VAL A 136 -3.23 23.50 18.87
N THR A 137 -2.06 22.91 19.12
CA THR A 137 -0.75 23.60 19.02
C THR A 137 0.19 22.81 18.12
N PHE A 138 1.16 23.50 17.54
CA PHE A 138 2.29 22.91 16.85
C PHE A 138 3.39 22.47 17.84
N HIS A 139 4.31 21.63 17.39
CA HIS A 139 5.46 21.16 18.15
C HIS A 139 6.39 22.30 18.64
N ASN A 140 6.36 23.45 17.96
CA ASN A 140 7.12 24.66 18.37
C ASN A 140 6.39 25.49 19.44
N GLY A 141 5.18 25.09 19.84
CA GLY A 141 4.36 25.75 20.87
C GLY A 141 3.41 26.83 20.34
N ASP A 142 3.43 27.13 19.04
CA ASP A 142 2.50 28.07 18.43
C ASP A 142 1.10 27.47 18.35
N THR A 143 0.07 28.29 18.53
CA THR A 143 -1.34 27.86 18.39
C THR A 143 -1.69 27.79 16.90
N VAL A 144 -2.34 26.70 16.49
CA VAL A 144 -2.82 26.56 15.11
C VAL A 144 -3.96 27.53 14.85
N ASP A 145 -3.89 28.28 13.77
CA ASP A 145 -5.00 29.08 13.25
C ASP A 145 -5.43 28.61 11.85
N ILE A 146 -6.50 29.19 11.31
CA ILE A 146 -7.04 28.73 10.03
C ILE A 146 -6.13 29.05 8.85
N ASN A 147 -5.24 30.03 8.96
CA ASN A 147 -4.30 30.35 7.88
C ASN A 147 -3.24 29.25 7.73
N ASP A 148 -2.89 28.55 8.81
CA ASP A 148 -2.02 27.37 8.76
C ASP A 148 -2.66 26.24 7.97
N VAL A 149 -3.96 26.00 8.19
CA VAL A 149 -4.72 24.98 7.47
C VAL A 149 -4.86 25.34 6.00
N VAL A 150 -5.22 26.59 5.69
CA VAL A 150 -5.33 27.06 4.29
C VAL A 150 -3.99 26.95 3.57
N ALA A 151 -2.89 27.43 4.17
CA ALA A 151 -1.56 27.34 3.57
C ALA A 151 -1.10 25.90 3.35
N SER A 152 -1.44 25.00 4.30
CA SER A 152 -1.13 23.56 4.19
C SER A 152 -1.92 22.90 3.05
N ILE A 153 -3.21 23.24 2.90
CA ILE A 153 -4.05 22.77 1.78
C ILE A 153 -3.51 23.32 0.46
N ASP A 154 -3.21 24.60 0.37
CA ASP A 154 -2.66 25.22 -0.85
C ASP A 154 -1.35 24.51 -1.26
N ARG A 155 -0.44 24.26 -0.31
CA ARG A 155 0.79 23.50 -0.58
C ARG A 155 0.49 22.08 -1.03
N PHE A 156 -0.43 21.39 -0.35
CA PHE A 156 -0.85 20.04 -0.73
C PHE A 156 -1.37 20.00 -2.17
N LEU A 157 -2.24 20.93 -2.58
CA LEU A 157 -2.76 21.02 -3.93
C LEU A 157 -1.65 21.32 -4.96
N ALA A 158 -0.62 22.05 -4.57
CA ALA A 158 0.50 22.38 -5.47
C ALA A 158 1.37 21.17 -5.84
N TYR A 159 1.59 20.22 -4.92
CA TYR A 159 2.41 19.05 -5.21
C TYR A 159 1.62 17.77 -5.49
N SER A 160 0.36 17.68 -5.07
CA SER A 160 -0.48 16.49 -5.24
C SER A 160 -1.40 16.64 -6.45
N THR A 161 -1.07 15.97 -7.55
CA THR A 161 -1.95 15.93 -8.73
C THR A 161 -3.32 15.32 -8.41
N THR A 162 -3.37 14.32 -7.52
CA THR A 162 -4.62 13.72 -7.03
C THR A 162 -5.40 14.71 -6.16
N GLY A 163 -4.69 15.43 -5.26
CA GLY A 163 -5.30 16.50 -4.46
C GLY A 163 -5.90 17.59 -5.34
N GLN A 164 -5.15 18.04 -6.33
CA GLN A 164 -5.62 19.03 -7.29
C GLN A 164 -6.88 18.55 -8.04
N ALA A 165 -6.85 17.35 -8.61
CA ALA A 165 -7.96 16.79 -9.39
C ALA A 165 -9.22 16.50 -8.54
N ASN A 166 -9.07 16.05 -7.30
CA ASN A 166 -10.19 15.63 -6.47
C ASN A 166 -10.77 16.75 -5.58
N PHE A 167 -10.03 17.83 -5.38
CA PHE A 167 -10.47 18.95 -4.55
C PHE A 167 -10.11 20.31 -5.17
N GLY A 168 -8.85 20.57 -5.53
CA GLY A 168 -8.38 21.87 -6.02
C GLY A 168 -9.15 22.38 -7.23
N ASP A 169 -9.40 21.55 -8.23
CA ASP A 169 -10.10 21.92 -9.48
C ASP A 169 -11.57 22.26 -9.25
N TYR A 170 -12.14 21.91 -8.11
CA TYR A 170 -13.51 22.26 -7.73
C TYR A 170 -13.60 23.59 -6.99
N ILE A 171 -12.51 24.10 -6.39
CA ILE A 171 -12.54 25.33 -5.58
C ILE A 171 -12.71 26.54 -6.51
N VAL A 172 -13.78 27.33 -6.28
CA VAL A 172 -14.03 28.59 -6.98
C VAL A 172 -13.86 29.81 -6.08
N ASP A 173 -13.97 29.65 -4.75
CA ASP A 173 -13.73 30.69 -3.78
C ASP A 173 -13.26 30.10 -2.45
N THR A 174 -12.37 30.82 -1.77
CA THR A 174 -11.85 30.48 -0.44
C THR A 174 -12.03 31.69 0.47
N GLN A 175 -12.90 31.59 1.45
CA GLN A 175 -13.22 32.68 2.37
C GLN A 175 -12.81 32.32 3.81
N VAL A 176 -11.77 32.96 4.33
CA VAL A 176 -11.46 32.97 5.76
C VAL A 176 -12.45 33.92 6.45
N THR A 177 -13.29 33.38 7.33
CA THR A 177 -14.34 34.16 8.01
C THR A 177 -13.89 34.73 9.35
N ASP A 178 -12.99 34.03 10.02
CA ASP A 178 -12.32 34.43 11.26
C ASP A 178 -11.01 33.64 11.45
N ASN A 179 -10.35 33.77 12.62
CA ASN A 179 -9.07 33.10 12.88
C ASN A 179 -9.16 31.57 12.98
N SER A 180 -10.37 31.01 13.04
CA SER A 180 -10.56 29.55 13.18
C SER A 180 -11.28 28.91 12.01
N THR A 181 -11.91 29.68 11.11
CA THR A 181 -12.88 29.16 10.14
C THR A 181 -12.59 29.59 8.71
N VAL A 182 -12.61 28.63 7.79
CA VAL A 182 -12.58 28.86 6.34
C VAL A 182 -13.78 28.19 5.67
N VAL A 183 -14.32 28.82 4.64
CA VAL A 183 -15.35 28.25 3.76
C VAL A 183 -14.79 28.15 2.35
N TYR A 184 -14.76 26.94 1.82
CA TYR A 184 -14.47 26.66 0.40
C TYR A 184 -15.79 26.56 -0.36
N THR A 185 -15.97 27.35 -1.42
CA THR A 185 -17.08 27.23 -2.35
C THR A 185 -16.64 26.40 -3.56
N LEU A 186 -17.43 25.41 -3.94
CA LEU A 186 -17.11 24.44 -4.98
C LEU A 186 -17.97 24.67 -6.22
N SER A 187 -17.40 24.46 -7.41
CA SER A 187 -18.08 24.57 -8.71
C SER A 187 -19.06 23.42 -8.97
N ALA A 188 -18.83 22.26 -8.35
CA ALA A 188 -19.65 21.06 -8.40
C ALA A 188 -19.41 20.21 -7.17
N VAL A 189 -20.21 19.18 -6.95
CA VAL A 189 -19.99 18.17 -5.89
C VAL A 189 -18.62 17.51 -6.10
N ALA A 190 -17.78 17.53 -5.05
CA ALA A 190 -16.47 16.89 -5.02
C ALA A 190 -16.52 15.70 -4.03
N PRO A 191 -17.00 14.52 -4.44
CA PRO A 191 -17.46 13.45 -3.54
C PRO A 191 -16.35 12.85 -2.70
N ILE A 192 -15.10 12.97 -3.13
CA ILE A 192 -13.92 12.41 -2.44
C ILE A 192 -12.95 13.49 -1.94
N ALA A 193 -13.35 14.78 -1.94
CA ALA A 193 -12.50 15.87 -1.48
C ALA A 193 -12.03 15.64 -0.03
N LEU A 194 -12.96 15.36 0.88
CA LEU A 194 -12.64 15.09 2.30
C LEU A 194 -11.78 13.84 2.48
N LEU A 195 -12.06 12.77 1.72
CA LEU A 195 -11.22 11.56 1.72
C LEU A 195 -9.80 11.89 1.26
N THR A 196 -9.67 12.68 0.20
CA THR A 196 -8.37 13.05 -0.39
C THR A 196 -7.53 13.92 0.56
N ILE A 197 -8.13 14.90 1.24
CA ILE A 197 -7.36 15.74 2.20
C ILE A 197 -7.12 15.04 3.54
N GLY A 198 -7.97 14.07 3.91
CA GLY A 198 -7.92 13.35 5.19
C GLY A 198 -7.14 12.03 5.15
N GLU A 199 -6.83 11.51 3.98
CA GLU A 199 -6.13 10.22 3.84
C GLU A 199 -4.82 10.19 4.66
N LEU A 200 -4.61 9.10 5.39
CA LEU A 200 -3.45 8.99 6.27
C LEU A 200 -2.13 9.04 5.51
N LYS A 201 -2.01 8.33 4.39
CA LYS A 201 -0.78 8.26 3.58
C LYS A 201 -0.57 9.49 2.72
N GLY A 202 -1.48 9.75 1.83
CA GLY A 202 -1.35 10.74 0.76
C GLY A 202 -2.08 12.06 1.00
N GLY A 203 -2.77 12.23 2.13
CA GLY A 203 -3.59 13.41 2.40
C GLY A 203 -2.78 14.64 2.85
N CYS A 204 -3.49 15.75 2.97
CA CYS A 204 -2.94 17.01 3.45
C CYS A 204 -2.40 16.86 4.87
N LYS A 205 -1.25 17.46 5.16
CA LYS A 205 -0.63 17.51 6.49
C LYS A 205 -0.51 18.96 6.93
N VAL A 206 -1.09 19.26 8.10
CA VAL A 206 -1.11 20.62 8.67
C VAL A 206 0.27 20.96 9.24
N MET A 207 0.79 22.11 8.86
CA MET A 207 2.05 22.69 9.28
C MET A 207 1.93 24.21 9.41
N PRO A 208 2.87 24.90 10.08
CA PRO A 208 2.88 26.37 10.16
C PRO A 208 2.82 27.03 8.78
N ALA A 209 2.00 28.07 8.62
CA ALA A 209 1.76 28.75 7.36
C ALA A 209 3.05 29.27 6.71
N GLU A 210 3.99 29.79 7.50
CA GLU A 210 5.28 30.27 7.01
C GLU A 210 6.12 29.15 6.40
N ILE A 211 6.08 27.93 6.95
CA ILE A 211 6.78 26.76 6.39
C ILE A 211 6.08 26.31 5.11
N ALA A 212 4.75 26.17 5.13
CA ALA A 212 3.98 25.77 3.96
C ALA A 212 4.21 26.73 2.78
N GLN A 213 4.16 28.05 3.03
CA GLN A 213 4.36 29.09 2.02
C GLN A 213 5.79 29.17 1.51
N ALA A 214 6.78 28.95 2.39
CA ALA A 214 8.20 28.94 1.98
C ALA A 214 8.54 27.79 1.04
N HIS A 215 7.77 26.69 1.11
CA HIS A 215 8.02 25.44 0.37
C HIS A 215 6.91 25.08 -0.62
N MET A 216 6.24 26.07 -1.23
CA MET A 216 5.21 25.83 -2.25
C MET A 216 5.74 25.12 -3.51
N ASP A 217 7.01 25.38 -3.86
CA ASP A 217 7.70 24.84 -5.05
C ASP A 217 9.03 24.15 -4.73
N SER A 218 9.27 23.84 -3.46
CA SER A 218 10.48 23.18 -2.98
C SER A 218 10.17 22.17 -1.87
N TYR A 219 11.15 21.30 -1.57
CA TYR A 219 11.02 20.35 -0.46
C TYR A 219 11.62 20.90 0.84
N ILE A 220 11.00 20.53 1.96
CA ILE A 220 11.52 20.79 3.30
C ILE A 220 12.75 19.90 3.51
N THR A 221 13.89 20.52 3.77
CA THR A 221 15.17 19.82 4.00
C THR A 221 15.83 20.15 5.32
N ASP A 222 15.37 21.21 6.00
CA ASP A 222 15.83 21.60 7.33
C ASP A 222 15.01 20.85 8.39
N ASP A 223 15.70 20.12 9.27
CA ASP A 223 15.06 19.34 10.33
C ASP A 223 14.29 20.24 11.33
N SER A 224 14.68 21.50 11.49
CA SER A 224 13.99 22.46 12.34
C SER A 224 12.63 22.92 11.80
N GLU A 225 12.36 22.68 10.52
CA GLU A 225 11.08 22.94 9.84
C GLU A 225 10.15 21.72 9.82
N ILE A 226 10.58 20.57 10.39
CA ILE A 226 9.73 19.40 10.59
C ILE A 226 8.85 19.65 11.82
N VAL A 227 7.82 20.45 11.62
CA VAL A 227 6.90 20.93 12.65
C VAL A 227 5.46 20.57 12.27
N GLY A 228 4.82 19.71 13.06
CA GLY A 228 3.44 19.28 12.88
C GLY A 228 2.62 19.46 14.15
N THR A 229 1.42 18.89 14.15
CA THR A 229 0.46 18.90 15.27
C THR A 229 0.31 17.53 15.91
N GLY A 230 1.01 16.52 15.41
CA GLY A 230 0.81 15.12 15.79
C GLY A 230 1.29 14.77 17.21
N PRO A 231 0.96 13.56 17.69
CA PRO A 231 1.24 13.13 19.06
C PRO A 231 2.72 12.91 19.37
N TYR A 232 3.56 12.89 18.37
CA TYR A 232 5.02 12.78 18.51
C TYR A 232 5.74 13.85 17.68
N MET A 233 6.89 14.29 18.15
CA MET A 233 7.75 15.26 17.48
C MET A 233 9.11 14.68 17.19
N LEU A 234 9.82 15.21 16.18
CA LEU A 234 11.16 14.78 15.83
C LEU A 234 12.14 15.16 16.93
N GLU A 235 12.82 14.17 17.53
CA GLU A 235 13.89 14.39 18.51
C GLU A 235 15.27 14.39 17.85
N SER A 236 15.52 13.39 16.99
CA SER A 236 16.80 13.27 16.28
C SER A 236 16.62 12.46 15.00
N TRP A 237 17.45 12.76 14.01
CA TRP A 237 17.44 12.07 12.73
C TRP A 237 18.83 11.96 12.11
N ASN A 238 19.31 10.72 12.02
CA ASN A 238 20.44 10.35 11.18
C ASN A 238 19.90 9.71 9.90
N ARG A 239 19.98 10.43 8.79
CA ARG A 239 19.34 10.08 7.52
C ARG A 239 19.77 8.72 6.95
N GLU A 240 20.87 8.15 7.43
CA GLU A 240 21.39 6.86 6.93
C GLU A 240 21.03 5.68 7.84
N THR A 241 20.81 5.91 9.14
CA THR A 241 20.74 4.82 10.12
C THR A 241 19.48 4.77 10.97
N ASP A 242 19.00 5.93 11.46
CA ASP A 242 17.90 5.95 12.44
C ASP A 242 17.27 7.32 12.60
N LEU A 243 16.08 7.33 13.17
CA LEU A 243 15.40 8.51 13.69
C LEU A 243 14.71 8.18 15.02
N THR A 244 14.57 9.19 15.86
CA THR A 244 13.82 9.11 17.12
C THR A 244 12.73 10.16 17.13
N LEU A 245 11.51 9.72 17.44
CA LEU A 245 10.40 10.58 17.80
C LEU A 245 10.22 10.54 19.31
N THR A 246 9.90 11.69 19.91
CA THR A 246 9.54 11.80 21.33
C THR A 246 8.08 12.24 21.46
N ARG A 247 7.38 11.81 22.51
CA ARG A 247 6.00 12.23 22.77
C ARG A 247 5.92 13.76 22.86
N PHE A 248 4.89 14.33 22.26
CA PHE A 248 4.52 15.73 22.41
C PHE A 248 3.59 15.89 23.61
N GLU A 249 4.10 16.40 24.72
CA GLU A 249 3.35 16.45 26.00
C GLU A 249 2.14 17.40 25.96
N ASP A 250 2.17 18.43 25.09
CA ASP A 250 1.08 19.40 24.92
C ASP A 250 0.10 18.97 23.79
N TYR A 251 0.17 17.72 23.33
CA TYR A 251 -0.73 17.20 22.29
C TYR A 251 -2.19 17.21 22.74
N VAL A 252 -3.08 17.70 21.88
CA VAL A 252 -4.53 17.76 22.11
C VAL A 252 -5.25 16.74 21.22
N PRO A 253 -5.61 15.55 21.74
CA PRO A 253 -6.30 14.53 20.94
C PRO A 253 -7.68 15.02 20.49
N VAL A 254 -8.21 14.38 19.44
CA VAL A 254 -9.63 14.55 19.10
C VAL A 254 -10.47 14.01 20.24
N PRO A 255 -11.48 14.75 20.75
CA PRO A 255 -12.36 14.27 21.82
C PRO A 255 -13.13 13.01 21.41
N ASP A 256 -13.32 12.07 22.36
CA ASP A 256 -13.95 10.77 22.13
C ASP A 256 -15.36 10.86 21.51
N ASP A 257 -16.11 11.90 21.86
CA ASP A 257 -17.50 12.09 21.40
C ASP A 257 -17.61 12.54 19.94
N ILE A 258 -16.51 12.96 19.32
CA ILE A 258 -16.44 13.37 17.91
C ILE A 258 -15.35 12.63 17.13
N ALA A 259 -14.69 11.64 17.73
CA ALA A 259 -13.66 10.85 17.08
C ALA A 259 -14.24 9.62 16.38
N GLY A 260 -13.51 9.12 15.38
CA GLY A 260 -13.82 7.88 14.67
C GLY A 260 -13.11 6.67 15.25
N THR A 261 -12.86 5.70 14.40
CA THR A 261 -12.15 4.46 14.70
C THR A 261 -10.88 4.33 13.86
N GLY A 262 -10.00 3.39 14.22
CA GLY A 262 -8.76 3.14 13.49
C GLY A 262 -7.87 4.40 13.40
N PRO A 263 -7.47 4.85 12.19
CA PRO A 263 -6.66 6.06 12.03
C PRO A 263 -7.33 7.34 12.54
N ALA A 264 -8.67 7.35 12.59
CA ALA A 264 -9.47 8.48 13.07
C ALA A 264 -9.82 8.41 14.57
N ALA A 265 -9.34 7.39 15.29
CA ALA A 265 -9.49 7.30 16.74
C ALA A 265 -8.69 8.38 17.48
N PRO A 266 -9.04 8.71 18.73
CA PRO A 266 -8.21 9.57 19.57
C PRO A 266 -6.80 8.99 19.69
N ARG A 267 -5.77 9.85 19.63
CA ARG A 267 -4.36 9.43 19.68
C ARG A 267 -3.80 9.71 21.08
N HIS A 268 -3.42 8.66 21.81
CA HIS A 268 -2.99 8.76 23.20
C HIS A 268 -1.48 8.91 23.38
N ALA A 269 -0.66 8.55 22.37
CA ALA A 269 0.80 8.60 22.45
C ALA A 269 1.39 7.87 23.67
N TYR A 270 1.05 6.59 23.84
CA TYR A 270 1.45 5.85 25.06
C TYR A 270 2.96 5.67 25.21
N PHE A 271 3.73 5.50 24.14
CA PHE A 271 5.20 5.42 24.23
C PHE A 271 5.82 6.78 24.55
N ASP A 272 6.88 6.81 25.33
CA ASP A 272 7.69 8.01 25.51
C ASP A 272 8.43 8.36 24.23
N LYS A 273 8.89 7.32 23.50
CA LYS A 273 9.64 7.45 22.25
C LYS A 273 9.30 6.35 21.26
N ILE A 274 9.44 6.69 19.99
CA ILE A 274 9.45 5.73 18.86
C ILE A 274 10.82 5.83 18.20
N TYR A 275 11.58 4.74 18.24
CA TYR A 275 12.90 4.63 17.63
C TYR A 275 12.81 3.77 16.36
N CYS A 276 13.11 4.39 15.22
CA CYS A 276 13.10 3.75 13.91
C CYS A 276 14.54 3.56 13.43
N SER A 277 14.94 2.34 13.09
CA SER A 277 16.29 2.04 12.61
C SER A 277 16.29 1.33 11.27
N VAL A 278 17.44 1.27 10.61
CA VAL A 278 17.59 0.54 9.35
C VAL A 278 18.09 -0.87 9.60
N ALA A 279 17.38 -1.86 9.09
CA ALA A 279 17.79 -3.27 9.06
C ALA A 279 17.38 -3.89 7.73
N SER A 280 18.20 -3.76 6.68
CA SER A 280 17.89 -4.21 5.33
C SER A 280 17.89 -5.75 5.18
N ASP A 281 18.74 -6.46 5.95
CA ASP A 281 18.85 -7.92 5.89
C ASP A 281 17.76 -8.61 6.73
N GLN A 282 17.04 -9.56 6.15
CA GLN A 282 15.93 -10.29 6.78
C GLN A 282 16.38 -11.12 7.99
N THR A 283 17.60 -11.68 7.95
CA THR A 283 18.17 -12.45 9.07
C THR A 283 18.56 -11.51 10.22
N ALA A 284 19.08 -10.32 9.91
CA ALA A 284 19.37 -9.31 10.92
C ALA A 284 18.10 -8.85 11.63
N ARG A 285 16.99 -8.65 10.90
CA ARG A 285 15.67 -8.34 11.49
C ARG A 285 15.21 -9.43 12.45
N ALA A 286 15.25 -10.70 12.00
CA ALA A 286 14.87 -11.84 12.84
C ALA A 286 15.72 -11.92 14.12
N ASN A 287 17.04 -11.81 13.99
CA ASN A 287 17.95 -11.85 15.13
C ASN A 287 17.73 -10.65 16.08
N GLY A 288 17.37 -9.48 15.53
CA GLY A 288 17.03 -8.30 16.32
C GLY A 288 15.76 -8.50 17.16
N MET A 289 14.74 -9.15 16.61
CA MET A 289 13.54 -9.55 17.35
C MET A 289 13.86 -10.58 18.44
N ILE A 290 14.57 -11.67 18.09
CA ILE A 290 14.99 -12.72 19.02
C ILE A 290 15.85 -12.15 20.17
N GLY A 291 16.72 -11.20 19.86
CA GLY A 291 17.60 -10.53 20.81
C GLY A 291 16.95 -9.37 21.57
N ASN A 292 15.64 -9.13 21.38
CA ASN A 292 14.90 -8.02 21.99
C ASN A 292 15.53 -6.63 21.69
N VAL A 293 16.06 -6.47 20.47
CA VAL A 293 16.55 -5.19 19.93
C VAL A 293 15.41 -4.41 19.28
N PHE A 294 14.47 -5.14 18.65
CA PHE A 294 13.28 -4.60 18.03
C PHE A 294 12.02 -5.11 18.73
N ASP A 295 10.98 -4.29 18.74
CA ASP A 295 9.66 -4.60 19.26
C ASP A 295 8.66 -4.92 18.14
N TYR A 296 9.00 -4.48 16.92
CA TYR A 296 8.23 -4.75 15.70
C TYR A 296 9.16 -4.91 14.50
N SER A 297 8.80 -5.84 13.61
CA SER A 297 9.49 -6.05 12.34
C SER A 297 8.58 -6.73 11.32
N THR A 298 8.80 -6.43 10.05
CA THR A 298 8.15 -7.08 8.90
C THR A 298 9.16 -7.74 7.98
N SER A 299 8.67 -8.48 6.98
CA SER A 299 9.50 -9.05 5.92
C SER A 299 10.66 -9.90 6.47
N ILE A 300 10.37 -10.74 7.45
CA ILE A 300 11.28 -11.75 7.99
C ILE A 300 11.08 -13.06 7.22
N LEU A 301 12.18 -13.80 6.98
CA LEU A 301 12.11 -15.12 6.34
C LEU A 301 11.18 -16.05 7.13
N THR A 302 10.21 -16.67 6.46
CA THR A 302 9.26 -17.61 7.07
C THR A 302 9.97 -18.76 7.81
N ALA A 303 11.12 -19.21 7.31
CA ALA A 303 11.94 -20.24 7.97
C ALA A 303 12.44 -19.86 9.37
N MET A 304 12.42 -18.56 9.73
CA MET A 304 12.82 -18.07 11.06
C MET A 304 11.66 -18.06 12.08
N ALA A 305 10.42 -18.28 11.64
CA ALA A 305 9.23 -18.23 12.49
C ALA A 305 9.35 -19.08 13.77
N PRO A 306 9.78 -20.37 13.73
CA PRO A 306 9.90 -21.17 14.95
C PRO A 306 10.90 -20.61 15.96
N GLN A 307 11.93 -19.90 15.50
CA GLN A 307 12.94 -19.29 16.38
C GLN A 307 12.40 -18.03 17.05
N LEU A 308 11.61 -17.24 16.32
CA LEU A 308 10.92 -16.06 16.84
C LEU A 308 9.88 -16.46 17.91
N GLU A 309 9.07 -17.47 17.63
CA GLU A 309 8.08 -18.01 18.57
C GLU A 309 8.74 -18.54 19.84
N ASN A 310 9.84 -19.30 19.72
CA ASN A 310 10.62 -19.78 20.87
C ASN A 310 11.23 -18.63 21.70
N ALA A 311 11.48 -17.47 21.10
CA ALA A 311 11.91 -16.26 21.80
C ALA A 311 10.74 -15.49 22.44
N GLY A 312 9.50 -15.98 22.28
CA GLY A 312 8.28 -15.35 22.78
C GLY A 312 7.70 -14.28 21.87
N CYS A 313 8.28 -14.05 20.68
CA CYS A 313 7.66 -13.18 19.68
C CYS A 313 6.37 -13.81 19.16
N TRP A 314 5.45 -12.97 18.72
CA TRP A 314 4.21 -13.41 18.08
C TRP A 314 3.99 -12.66 16.78
N SER A 315 3.14 -13.15 15.91
CA SER A 315 2.91 -12.56 14.59
C SER A 315 1.43 -12.38 14.31
N ASP A 316 1.15 -11.39 13.47
CA ASP A 316 -0.15 -11.14 12.86
C ASP A 316 0.04 -10.85 11.37
N LYS A 317 -1.02 -10.86 10.60
CA LYS A 317 -1.00 -10.57 9.17
C LYS A 317 -1.57 -9.19 8.89
N ASP A 318 -0.91 -8.50 8.00
CA ASP A 318 -1.33 -7.21 7.47
C ASP A 318 -1.70 -7.37 6.00
N TRP A 319 -2.95 -7.14 5.68
CA TRP A 319 -3.46 -7.14 4.31
C TRP A 319 -3.34 -5.72 3.75
N ASN A 320 -2.30 -5.47 2.98
CA ASN A 320 -1.93 -4.12 2.54
C ASN A 320 -2.47 -3.72 1.16
N GLY A 321 -3.35 -4.56 0.59
CA GLY A 321 -4.02 -4.30 -0.69
C GLY A 321 -3.14 -4.41 -1.93
N TRP A 322 -1.89 -4.87 -1.83
CA TRP A 322 -1.06 -5.15 -3.00
C TRP A 322 -1.51 -6.45 -3.67
N SER A 323 -1.85 -6.35 -4.95
CA SER A 323 -2.46 -7.42 -5.73
C SER A 323 -1.67 -7.68 -7.00
N PRO A 324 -1.16 -8.90 -7.23
CA PRO A 324 -0.56 -9.26 -8.51
C PRO A 324 -1.64 -9.21 -9.59
N THR A 325 -1.33 -8.48 -10.64
CA THR A 325 -2.28 -8.16 -11.71
C THR A 325 -1.66 -8.45 -13.07
N ILE A 326 -2.41 -9.12 -13.93
CA ILE A 326 -2.09 -9.34 -15.33
C ILE A 326 -2.85 -8.29 -16.14
N ILE A 327 -2.16 -7.52 -16.96
CA ILE A 327 -2.70 -6.38 -17.71
C ILE A 327 -2.54 -6.62 -19.20
N PHE A 328 -3.61 -6.40 -19.97
CA PHE A 328 -3.58 -6.47 -21.43
C PHE A 328 -3.33 -5.07 -22.03
N ASN A 329 -2.45 -4.99 -23.01
CA ASN A 329 -2.24 -3.74 -23.74
C ASN A 329 -3.37 -3.50 -24.74
N LEU A 330 -4.39 -2.78 -24.30
CA LEU A 330 -5.58 -2.45 -25.10
C LEU A 330 -5.47 -1.07 -25.76
N SER A 331 -4.30 -0.44 -25.76
CA SER A 331 -4.09 0.85 -26.43
C SER A 331 -4.27 0.76 -27.95
N ASP A 332 -4.60 1.87 -28.58
CA ASP A 332 -4.69 1.99 -30.05
C ASP A 332 -3.40 1.62 -30.76
N ALA A 333 -2.25 1.87 -30.14
CA ALA A 333 -0.95 1.47 -30.65
C ALA A 333 -0.83 -0.05 -30.88
N ASN A 334 -1.53 -0.86 -30.07
CA ASN A 334 -1.55 -2.31 -30.14
C ASN A 334 -2.85 -2.88 -30.77
N ALA A 335 -3.61 -2.08 -31.54
CA ALA A 335 -4.91 -2.44 -32.09
C ALA A 335 -4.96 -3.71 -32.96
N ASN A 336 -3.84 -4.17 -33.47
CA ASN A 336 -3.75 -5.38 -34.30
C ASN A 336 -3.40 -6.65 -33.51
N SER A 337 -3.17 -6.58 -32.21
CA SER A 337 -2.88 -7.74 -31.39
C SER A 337 -4.14 -8.54 -31.07
N ILE A 338 -3.97 -9.87 -30.94
CA ILE A 338 -5.07 -10.79 -30.54
C ILE A 338 -5.61 -10.45 -29.14
N VAL A 339 -4.87 -9.76 -28.28
CA VAL A 339 -5.34 -9.34 -26.96
C VAL A 339 -6.51 -8.34 -27.03
N GLN A 340 -6.77 -7.72 -28.19
CA GLN A 340 -7.95 -6.90 -28.43
C GLN A 340 -9.26 -7.72 -28.47
N ASP A 341 -9.18 -9.02 -28.78
CA ASP A 341 -10.34 -9.90 -28.76
C ASP A 341 -10.66 -10.32 -27.32
N VAL A 342 -11.90 -10.10 -26.90
CA VAL A 342 -12.34 -10.38 -25.53
C VAL A 342 -12.32 -11.88 -25.22
N ASN A 343 -12.55 -12.77 -26.21
CA ASN A 343 -12.50 -14.20 -25.97
C ASN A 343 -11.07 -14.65 -25.73
N PHE A 344 -10.06 -14.02 -26.37
CA PHE A 344 -8.67 -14.29 -26.02
C PHE A 344 -8.39 -13.94 -24.56
N ARG A 345 -8.81 -12.77 -24.08
CA ARG A 345 -8.62 -12.37 -22.67
C ARG A 345 -9.38 -13.27 -21.70
N ARG A 346 -10.61 -13.71 -22.08
CA ARG A 346 -11.37 -14.72 -21.32
C ARG A 346 -10.67 -16.07 -21.30
N ALA A 347 -10.02 -16.49 -22.39
CA ALA A 347 -9.22 -17.70 -22.44
C ALA A 347 -8.03 -17.61 -21.47
N VAL A 348 -7.34 -16.46 -21.47
CA VAL A 348 -6.25 -16.20 -20.51
C VAL A 348 -6.78 -16.30 -19.08
N ARG A 349 -7.87 -15.60 -18.73
CA ARG A 349 -8.44 -15.66 -17.37
C ARG A 349 -8.80 -17.10 -16.96
N ALA A 350 -9.49 -17.83 -17.83
CA ALA A 350 -9.96 -19.18 -17.52
C ALA A 350 -8.82 -20.23 -17.42
N CYS A 351 -7.65 -19.99 -18.02
CA CYS A 351 -6.54 -20.94 -17.92
C CYS A 351 -5.67 -20.74 -16.68
N LEU A 352 -5.77 -19.60 -15.97
CA LEU A 352 -4.93 -19.30 -14.82
C LEU A 352 -5.32 -20.14 -13.60
N ASP A 353 -4.30 -20.68 -12.94
CA ASP A 353 -4.37 -21.24 -11.59
C ASP A 353 -3.87 -20.18 -10.62
N ALA A 354 -4.78 -19.29 -10.17
CA ALA A 354 -4.45 -18.16 -9.34
C ALA A 354 -3.80 -18.60 -8.01
N ASP A 355 -4.30 -19.67 -7.39
CA ASP A 355 -3.74 -20.20 -6.13
C ASP A 355 -2.28 -20.64 -6.31
N SER A 356 -1.97 -21.43 -7.33
CA SER A 356 -0.60 -21.87 -7.62
C SER A 356 0.32 -20.70 -7.98
N ILE A 357 -0.18 -19.68 -8.67
CA ILE A 357 0.61 -18.49 -9.02
C ILE A 357 0.95 -17.70 -7.75
N LEU A 358 -0.03 -17.44 -6.90
CA LEU A 358 0.16 -16.70 -5.64
C LEU A 358 1.09 -17.46 -4.68
N LEU A 359 0.93 -18.80 -4.60
CA LEU A 359 1.80 -19.65 -3.80
C LEU A 359 3.25 -19.61 -4.29
N SER A 360 3.49 -19.48 -5.59
CA SER A 360 4.86 -19.38 -6.13
C SER A 360 5.58 -18.09 -5.69
N THR A 361 4.82 -17.04 -5.40
CA THR A 361 5.36 -15.75 -4.95
C THR A 361 5.53 -15.71 -3.42
N LYS A 362 4.51 -16.15 -2.68
CA LYS A 362 4.52 -16.06 -1.21
C LYS A 362 5.10 -17.27 -0.50
N THR A 363 5.13 -18.43 -1.17
CA THR A 363 5.62 -19.73 -0.63
C THR A 363 4.88 -20.24 0.62
N ASP A 364 3.95 -19.46 1.16
CA ASP A 364 3.11 -19.80 2.32
C ASP A 364 1.65 -19.47 1.99
N PRO A 365 0.74 -20.46 1.96
CA PRO A 365 -0.66 -20.26 1.59
C PRO A 365 -1.43 -19.36 2.57
N THR A 366 -0.85 -19.06 3.72
CA THR A 366 -1.47 -18.14 4.68
C THR A 366 -1.14 -16.66 4.42
N GLN A 367 -0.27 -16.37 3.45
CA GLN A 367 0.18 -15.02 3.11
C GLN A 367 -0.44 -14.47 1.83
N TYR A 368 -1.47 -15.12 1.30
CA TYR A 368 -2.25 -14.59 0.19
C TYR A 368 -3.70 -15.08 0.26
N GLU A 369 -4.57 -14.39 -0.46
CA GLU A 369 -5.94 -14.79 -0.70
C GLU A 369 -6.25 -14.61 -2.20
N VAL A 370 -7.01 -15.55 -2.79
CA VAL A 370 -7.50 -15.40 -4.16
C VAL A 370 -8.71 -14.48 -4.14
N ASP A 371 -8.57 -13.30 -4.70
CA ASP A 371 -9.62 -12.27 -4.72
C ASP A 371 -9.46 -11.32 -5.92
N GLY A 372 -10.47 -11.28 -6.77
CA GLY A 372 -10.51 -10.47 -7.99
C GLY A 372 -11.12 -9.07 -7.82
N CYS A 373 -11.65 -8.72 -6.65
CA CYS A 373 -12.25 -7.40 -6.44
C CYS A 373 -11.20 -6.28 -6.48
N PRO A 374 -11.45 -5.16 -7.19
CA PRO A 374 -10.55 -3.99 -7.18
C PRO A 374 -10.49 -3.21 -5.85
N MET A 375 -11.38 -3.54 -4.91
CA MET A 375 -11.45 -2.95 -3.57
C MET A 375 -11.10 -3.98 -2.51
N MET A 376 -10.59 -3.52 -1.36
CA MET A 376 -10.30 -4.40 -0.23
C MET A 376 -11.60 -4.89 0.44
N PRO A 377 -11.59 -6.05 1.11
CA PRO A 377 -12.78 -6.60 1.79
C PRO A 377 -13.38 -5.70 2.88
N SER A 378 -12.59 -4.80 3.47
CA SER A 378 -13.07 -3.81 4.45
C SER A 378 -13.85 -2.66 3.82
N SER A 379 -13.78 -2.48 2.50
CA SER A 379 -14.46 -1.39 1.80
C SER A 379 -15.97 -1.64 1.67
N PRO A 380 -16.81 -0.60 1.84
CA PRO A 380 -18.25 -0.71 1.58
C PRO A 380 -18.59 -0.99 0.11
N TYR A 381 -17.63 -0.83 -0.78
CA TYR A 381 -17.74 -1.11 -2.22
C TYR A 381 -17.41 -2.56 -2.60
N TYR A 382 -16.82 -3.35 -1.69
CA TYR A 382 -16.42 -4.72 -1.99
C TYR A 382 -17.60 -5.58 -2.48
N ASN A 383 -17.34 -6.39 -3.51
CA ASN A 383 -18.31 -7.37 -4.03
C ASN A 383 -17.61 -8.57 -4.67
N ASP A 384 -18.33 -9.68 -4.82
CA ASP A 384 -17.82 -10.98 -5.27
C ASP A 384 -17.96 -11.22 -6.78
N ILE A 385 -18.31 -10.22 -7.59
CA ILE A 385 -18.61 -10.40 -9.02
C ILE A 385 -17.44 -11.08 -9.74
N LEU A 386 -16.24 -10.55 -9.57
CA LEU A 386 -15.04 -11.07 -10.26
C LEU A 386 -14.58 -12.42 -9.69
N ASN A 387 -14.85 -12.68 -8.41
CA ASN A 387 -14.44 -13.92 -7.73
C ASN A 387 -15.13 -15.17 -8.33
N GLN A 388 -16.30 -14.99 -8.92
CA GLN A 388 -17.05 -16.09 -9.56
C GLN A 388 -16.33 -16.70 -10.77
N ASN A 389 -15.36 -16.00 -11.35
CA ASN A 389 -14.61 -16.42 -12.54
C ASN A 389 -13.11 -16.63 -12.30
N MET A 390 -12.68 -16.79 -11.01
CA MET A 390 -11.27 -16.95 -10.63
C MET A 390 -10.76 -18.40 -10.69
N GLY A 391 -11.65 -19.39 -10.82
CA GLY A 391 -11.28 -20.80 -10.88
C GLY A 391 -10.69 -21.20 -12.24
N GLN A 392 -9.62 -22.02 -12.23
CA GLN A 392 -9.05 -22.59 -13.46
C GLN A 392 -10.05 -23.53 -14.13
N ASP A 393 -10.32 -23.31 -15.43
CA ASP A 393 -11.11 -24.16 -16.31
C ASP A 393 -10.47 -24.26 -17.69
N LEU A 394 -9.63 -25.30 -17.87
CA LEU A 394 -8.85 -25.47 -19.10
C LEU A 394 -9.71 -25.82 -20.32
N GLU A 395 -10.86 -26.44 -20.13
CA GLU A 395 -11.74 -26.74 -21.27
C GLU A 395 -12.44 -25.48 -21.74
N LYS A 396 -12.98 -24.69 -20.83
CA LYS A 396 -13.55 -23.37 -21.13
C LYS A 396 -12.51 -22.41 -21.72
N ALA A 397 -11.27 -22.46 -21.21
CA ALA A 397 -10.16 -21.68 -21.76
C ALA A 397 -9.89 -22.00 -23.24
N LYS A 398 -9.90 -23.29 -23.61
CA LYS A 398 -9.72 -23.71 -25.01
C LYS A 398 -10.91 -23.31 -25.89
N GLU A 399 -12.13 -23.41 -25.40
CA GLU A 399 -13.35 -22.95 -26.10
C GLU A 399 -13.25 -21.44 -26.40
N TYR A 400 -12.85 -20.63 -25.43
CA TYR A 400 -12.63 -19.20 -25.64
C TYR A 400 -11.47 -18.91 -26.58
N LEU A 401 -10.36 -19.68 -26.49
CA LEU A 401 -9.21 -19.52 -27.36
C LEU A 401 -9.59 -19.80 -28.84
N GLU A 402 -10.39 -20.86 -29.09
CA GLU A 402 -10.92 -21.16 -30.42
C GLU A 402 -11.86 -20.04 -30.92
N ALA A 403 -12.74 -19.54 -30.04
CA ALA A 403 -13.68 -18.47 -30.37
C ALA A 403 -12.96 -17.12 -30.67
N SER A 404 -11.81 -16.89 -30.12
CA SER A 404 -10.98 -15.68 -30.38
C SER A 404 -10.37 -15.66 -31.79
N GLY A 405 -10.27 -16.83 -32.45
CA GLY A 405 -9.58 -16.97 -33.72
C GLY A 405 -8.05 -16.96 -33.59
N TYR A 406 -7.47 -17.15 -32.40
CA TYR A 406 -6.04 -17.29 -32.21
C TYR A 406 -5.44 -18.35 -33.12
N ASN A 407 -4.40 -18.01 -33.85
CA ASN A 407 -3.81 -18.87 -34.89
C ASN A 407 -2.28 -19.06 -34.71
N GLY A 408 -1.82 -19.05 -33.47
CA GLY A 408 -0.43 -19.35 -33.14
C GLY A 408 0.48 -18.12 -33.11
N GLU A 409 -0.05 -16.92 -33.04
CA GLU A 409 0.69 -15.68 -32.84
C GLU A 409 1.49 -15.75 -31.52
N THR A 410 2.69 -15.19 -31.51
CA THR A 410 3.49 -15.08 -30.29
C THR A 410 2.98 -13.93 -29.42
N ILE A 411 2.58 -14.20 -28.20
CA ILE A 411 2.20 -13.22 -27.20
C ILE A 411 3.47 -12.69 -26.54
N ARG A 412 3.71 -11.39 -26.68
CA ARG A 412 4.84 -10.69 -26.07
C ARG A 412 4.47 -10.31 -24.65
N TRP A 413 5.07 -10.98 -23.67
CA TRP A 413 4.81 -10.71 -22.26
C TRP A 413 5.98 -9.96 -21.64
N TRP A 414 5.76 -8.72 -21.22
CA TRP A 414 6.75 -7.95 -20.49
C TRP A 414 6.66 -8.18 -18.97
N CYS A 415 7.81 -8.26 -18.34
CA CYS A 415 7.94 -8.44 -16.91
C CYS A 415 9.14 -7.65 -16.39
N ALA A 416 8.99 -6.94 -15.29
CA ALA A 416 10.13 -6.35 -14.59
C ALA A 416 11.01 -7.44 -13.99
N ASP A 417 12.34 -7.22 -14.00
CA ASP A 417 13.33 -8.08 -13.32
C ASP A 417 13.25 -7.82 -11.80
N SER A 418 12.18 -8.33 -11.20
CA SER A 418 11.84 -8.25 -9.80
C SER A 418 11.23 -9.58 -9.37
N ASP A 419 11.60 -10.08 -8.20
CA ASP A 419 11.19 -11.40 -7.71
C ASP A 419 9.66 -11.58 -7.76
N SER A 420 8.87 -10.62 -7.26
CA SER A 420 7.42 -10.75 -7.19
C SER A 420 6.75 -10.71 -8.58
N TYR A 421 7.26 -9.90 -9.49
CA TYR A 421 6.72 -9.82 -10.86
C TYR A 421 7.05 -11.10 -11.64
N TYR A 422 8.29 -11.57 -11.55
CA TYR A 422 8.73 -12.78 -12.26
C TYR A 422 8.04 -14.05 -11.72
N THR A 423 7.89 -14.19 -10.42
CA THR A 423 7.20 -15.33 -9.79
C THR A 423 5.70 -15.34 -10.09
N THR A 424 5.12 -14.21 -10.52
CA THR A 424 3.76 -14.13 -11.06
C THR A 424 3.73 -14.46 -12.56
N ALA A 425 4.60 -13.83 -13.37
CA ALA A 425 4.58 -13.95 -14.83
C ALA A 425 4.93 -15.34 -15.33
N LEU A 426 5.93 -15.98 -14.72
CA LEU A 426 6.42 -17.29 -15.18
C LEU A 426 5.33 -18.37 -15.11
N PRO A 427 4.73 -18.69 -13.94
CA PRO A 427 3.69 -19.73 -13.87
C PRO A 427 2.44 -19.35 -14.68
N ALA A 428 2.06 -18.07 -14.73
CA ALA A 428 0.95 -17.63 -15.56
C ALA A 428 1.23 -17.88 -17.07
N SER A 429 2.45 -17.60 -17.53
CA SER A 429 2.84 -17.90 -18.92
C SER A 429 2.82 -19.40 -19.24
N GLU A 430 3.18 -20.25 -18.27
CA GLU A 430 3.08 -21.72 -18.44
C GLU A 430 1.61 -22.19 -18.50
N ASN A 431 0.70 -21.55 -17.76
CA ASN A 431 -0.73 -21.83 -17.89
C ASN A 431 -1.25 -21.50 -19.31
N LEU A 432 -0.81 -20.39 -19.92
CA LEU A 432 -1.15 -20.05 -21.29
C LEU A 432 -0.60 -21.09 -22.29
N LYS A 433 0.66 -21.49 -22.12
CA LYS A 433 1.29 -22.53 -22.96
C LYS A 433 0.55 -23.86 -22.88
N ALA A 434 0.00 -24.22 -21.70
CA ALA A 434 -0.76 -25.45 -21.51
C ALA A 434 -2.06 -25.53 -22.34
N ILE A 435 -2.64 -24.39 -22.73
CA ILE A 435 -3.78 -24.31 -23.64
C ILE A 435 -3.39 -24.07 -25.11
N GLY A 436 -2.09 -24.02 -25.42
CA GLY A 436 -1.57 -23.91 -26.78
C GLY A 436 -1.23 -22.49 -27.24
N VAL A 437 -1.13 -21.52 -26.31
CA VAL A 437 -0.72 -20.15 -26.62
C VAL A 437 0.82 -20.06 -26.65
N ASN A 438 1.37 -19.47 -27.69
CA ASN A 438 2.82 -19.18 -27.78
C ASN A 438 3.11 -17.91 -26.98
N VAL A 439 3.95 -18.02 -25.96
CA VAL A 439 4.33 -16.88 -25.09
C VAL A 439 5.83 -16.67 -25.11
N GLU A 440 6.25 -15.44 -25.38
CA GLU A 440 7.60 -14.94 -25.20
C GLU A 440 7.65 -14.00 -24.00
N LEU A 441 8.26 -14.47 -22.90
CA LEU A 441 8.42 -13.70 -21.67
C LEU A 441 9.74 -12.92 -21.73
N SER A 442 9.68 -11.59 -21.69
CA SER A 442 10.83 -10.68 -21.75
C SER A 442 11.00 -9.97 -20.42
N LEU A 443 12.18 -10.13 -19.80
CA LEU A 443 12.57 -9.42 -18.58
C LEU A 443 13.27 -8.10 -18.92
N MET A 444 12.98 -7.05 -18.18
CA MET A 444 13.64 -5.76 -18.28
C MET A 444 13.89 -5.17 -16.89
N ASP A 445 14.83 -4.23 -16.80
CA ASP A 445 15.05 -3.54 -15.53
C ASP A 445 13.79 -2.77 -15.08
N VAL A 446 13.59 -2.70 -13.76
CA VAL A 446 12.37 -2.12 -13.15
C VAL A 446 12.13 -0.69 -13.62
N THR A 447 13.18 0.14 -13.75
CA THR A 447 13.04 1.54 -14.13
C THR A 447 12.54 1.69 -15.55
N THR A 448 13.09 0.92 -16.49
CA THR A 448 12.64 0.89 -17.90
C THR A 448 11.22 0.34 -17.99
N TYR A 449 10.92 -0.71 -17.24
CA TYR A 449 9.58 -1.29 -17.20
C TYR A 449 8.53 -0.27 -16.72
N GLU A 450 8.75 0.35 -15.57
CA GLU A 450 7.81 1.31 -14.98
C GLU A 450 7.61 2.56 -15.86
N ALA A 451 8.62 2.96 -16.62
CA ALA A 451 8.50 4.06 -17.58
C ALA A 451 7.72 3.70 -18.86
N SER A 452 7.60 2.40 -19.20
CA SER A 452 7.14 1.97 -20.52
C SER A 452 5.81 1.25 -20.54
N TYR A 453 5.48 0.45 -19.49
CA TYR A 453 4.26 -0.38 -19.49
C TYR A 453 2.97 0.43 -19.57
N ASN A 454 3.01 1.70 -19.22
CA ASN A 454 1.88 2.62 -19.15
C ASN A 454 1.85 3.66 -20.28
N ASP A 455 2.77 3.56 -21.23
CA ASP A 455 2.78 4.44 -22.40
C ASP A 455 1.69 3.98 -23.40
N PRO A 456 0.64 4.77 -23.65
CA PRO A 456 -0.43 4.43 -24.61
C PRO A 456 0.07 4.33 -26.05
N ASN A 457 1.27 4.83 -26.35
CA ASN A 457 1.90 4.72 -27.68
C ASN A 457 2.81 3.49 -27.80
N CYS A 458 3.01 2.71 -26.75
CA CYS A 458 3.83 1.54 -26.77
C CYS A 458 3.07 0.34 -27.34
N ALA A 459 3.56 -0.20 -28.47
CA ALA A 459 3.01 -1.38 -29.13
C ALA A 459 3.91 -2.63 -28.96
N ASP A 460 4.94 -2.56 -28.12
CA ASP A 460 6.00 -3.57 -28.07
C ASP A 460 5.66 -4.76 -27.16
N PHE A 461 4.52 -4.73 -26.47
CA PHE A 461 4.02 -5.82 -25.63
C PHE A 461 2.51 -6.03 -25.80
N ASP A 462 2.05 -7.23 -25.47
CA ASP A 462 0.66 -7.64 -25.49
C ASP A 462 0.10 -7.82 -24.08
N ILE A 463 0.91 -8.38 -23.18
CA ILE A 463 0.59 -8.62 -21.77
C ILE A 463 1.76 -8.11 -20.91
N CYS A 464 1.43 -7.58 -19.76
CA CYS A 464 2.40 -7.34 -18.70
C CYS A 464 1.81 -7.73 -17.33
N CYS A 465 2.64 -7.78 -16.30
CA CYS A 465 2.18 -8.02 -14.92
C CYS A 465 2.86 -7.06 -13.95
N ARG A 466 2.12 -6.68 -12.93
CA ARG A 466 2.63 -5.84 -11.84
C ARG A 466 1.86 -6.08 -10.56
N GLU A 467 2.37 -5.56 -9.46
CA GLU A 467 1.57 -5.37 -8.26
C GLU A 467 0.81 -4.04 -8.37
N THR A 468 -0.50 -4.09 -8.15
CA THR A 468 -1.40 -2.94 -8.21
C THR A 468 -2.11 -2.80 -6.87
N GLN A 469 -2.26 -1.59 -6.38
CA GLN A 469 -2.83 -1.36 -5.05
C GLN A 469 -4.35 -1.18 -5.13
N LYS A 470 -5.09 -1.98 -4.34
CA LYS A 470 -6.51 -1.79 -4.04
C LYS A 470 -6.69 -0.61 -3.07
N SER A 471 -7.85 -0.01 -3.09
CA SER A 471 -8.26 0.95 -2.07
C SER A 471 -9.25 0.31 -1.11
N TYR A 472 -9.27 0.74 0.13
CA TYR A 472 -10.34 0.44 1.09
C TYR A 472 -11.34 1.60 1.21
N LEU A 473 -10.99 2.79 0.71
CA LEU A 473 -11.76 4.01 0.88
C LEU A 473 -12.82 4.20 -0.22
N HIS A 474 -12.38 4.51 -1.42
CA HIS A 474 -13.29 4.84 -2.52
C HIS A 474 -12.72 4.34 -3.86
N PRO A 475 -13.57 3.88 -4.80
CA PRO A 475 -13.10 3.36 -6.09
C PRO A 475 -12.20 4.31 -6.88
N LEU A 476 -12.49 5.61 -6.89
CA LEU A 476 -11.65 6.59 -7.59
C LEU A 476 -10.26 6.77 -6.98
N LEU A 477 -10.02 6.28 -5.77
CA LEU A 477 -8.70 6.22 -5.14
C LEU A 477 -7.98 4.89 -5.42
N SER A 478 -8.67 3.92 -6.00
CA SER A 478 -8.07 2.65 -6.42
C SER A 478 -7.34 2.81 -7.75
N GLN A 479 -6.10 2.30 -7.82
CA GLN A 479 -5.33 2.27 -9.07
C GLN A 479 -6.03 1.46 -10.18
N PHE A 480 -6.94 0.56 -9.84
CA PHE A 480 -7.74 -0.22 -10.78
C PHE A 480 -8.82 0.60 -11.50
N VAL A 481 -9.26 1.71 -10.91
CA VAL A 481 -10.33 2.54 -11.45
C VAL A 481 -9.79 3.79 -12.14
N SER A 482 -8.68 4.34 -11.67
CA SER A 482 -8.15 5.65 -12.07
C SER A 482 -7.52 5.75 -13.47
N GLY A 483 -7.74 4.79 -14.34
CA GLY A 483 -7.36 4.90 -15.76
C GLY A 483 -5.94 4.44 -16.11
N TYR A 484 -5.24 3.83 -15.22
CA TYR A 484 -3.82 3.50 -15.33
C TYR A 484 -3.50 2.26 -16.19
N LEU A 485 -4.50 1.59 -16.78
CA LEU A 485 -4.33 0.21 -17.26
C LEU A 485 -4.58 0.06 -18.76
N LEU A 486 -4.27 1.09 -19.55
CA LEU A 486 -4.36 1.09 -21.02
C LEU A 486 -5.73 0.62 -21.55
N TRP A 487 -6.77 0.81 -20.76
CA TRP A 487 -8.14 0.44 -21.10
C TRP A 487 -9.05 1.64 -20.99
N ASP A 488 -9.73 1.94 -22.07
CA ASP A 488 -10.76 2.97 -22.14
C ASP A 488 -11.98 2.45 -22.90
N SER A 489 -13.17 2.83 -22.43
CA SER A 489 -14.43 2.60 -23.13
C SER A 489 -15.45 3.67 -22.74
N PRO A 490 -16.42 3.97 -23.61
CA PRO A 490 -17.50 4.91 -23.27
C PRO A 490 -18.27 4.49 -21.99
N GLU A 491 -18.52 3.21 -21.82
CA GLU A 491 -19.21 2.65 -20.65
C GLU A 491 -18.41 2.87 -19.37
N ARG A 492 -17.10 2.65 -19.43
CA ARG A 492 -16.19 2.92 -18.30
C ARG A 492 -16.21 4.40 -17.94
N THR A 493 -16.12 5.28 -18.93
CA THR A 493 -16.13 6.74 -18.72
C THR A 493 -17.42 7.16 -18.02
N GLU A 494 -18.59 6.70 -18.48
CA GLU A 494 -19.90 6.99 -17.88
C GLU A 494 -19.95 6.53 -16.39
N ILE A 495 -19.43 5.32 -16.09
CA ILE A 495 -19.40 4.81 -14.72
C ILE A 495 -18.46 5.65 -13.82
N ILE A 496 -17.30 6.06 -14.34
CA ILE A 496 -16.37 6.90 -13.59
C ILE A 496 -16.98 8.29 -13.32
N GLU A 497 -17.70 8.88 -14.30
CA GLU A 497 -18.41 10.13 -14.12
C GLU A 497 -19.52 10.01 -13.06
N ARG A 498 -20.25 8.87 -13.02
CA ARG A 498 -21.21 8.60 -11.95
C ARG A 498 -20.55 8.49 -10.59
N LEU A 499 -19.45 7.76 -10.47
CA LEU A 499 -18.65 7.69 -9.23
C LEU A 499 -18.14 9.07 -8.79
N GLY A 500 -17.78 9.92 -9.75
CA GLY A 500 -17.29 11.28 -9.52
C GLY A 500 -18.36 12.32 -9.22
N SER A 501 -19.64 11.99 -9.36
CA SER A 501 -20.77 12.92 -9.17
C SER A 501 -21.74 12.49 -8.05
N THR A 502 -21.54 11.33 -7.45
CA THR A 502 -22.38 10.79 -6.37
C THR A 502 -21.66 10.85 -5.04
N ALA A 503 -22.40 11.02 -3.95
CA ALA A 503 -21.81 11.03 -2.61
C ALA A 503 -21.13 9.69 -2.30
N ALA A 504 -19.92 9.73 -1.76
CA ALA A 504 -19.16 8.55 -1.37
C ALA A 504 -19.97 7.69 -0.37
N GLY A 505 -19.97 6.35 -0.59
CA GLY A 505 -20.73 5.40 0.24
C GLY A 505 -22.24 5.40 0.04
N SER A 506 -22.79 6.26 -0.83
CA SER A 506 -24.23 6.20 -1.17
C SER A 506 -24.58 4.94 -1.95
N GLU A 507 -25.85 4.53 -1.91
CA GLU A 507 -26.36 3.40 -2.68
C GLU A 507 -26.05 3.57 -4.20
N GLU A 508 -26.16 4.79 -4.71
CA GLU A 508 -25.86 5.10 -6.12
C GLU A 508 -24.39 4.94 -6.45
N SER A 509 -23.48 5.40 -5.57
CA SER A 509 -22.04 5.22 -5.70
C SER A 509 -21.64 3.74 -5.64
N ILE A 510 -22.22 2.97 -4.70
CA ILE A 510 -21.99 1.52 -4.57
C ILE A 510 -22.51 0.79 -5.82
N GLN A 511 -23.68 1.18 -6.35
CA GLN A 511 -24.22 0.60 -7.58
C GLN A 511 -23.33 0.93 -8.79
N ALA A 512 -22.82 2.16 -8.89
CA ALA A 512 -21.89 2.54 -9.96
C ALA A 512 -20.63 1.67 -9.95
N PHE A 513 -20.08 1.37 -8.78
CA PHE A 513 -18.93 0.46 -8.67
C PHE A 513 -19.30 -1.00 -8.97
N THR A 514 -20.50 -1.44 -8.62
CA THR A 514 -21.02 -2.76 -9.00
C THR A 514 -21.12 -2.91 -10.52
N ASP A 515 -21.59 -1.87 -11.21
CA ASP A 515 -21.63 -1.80 -12.68
C ASP A 515 -20.21 -1.82 -13.27
N PHE A 516 -19.24 -1.15 -12.62
CA PHE A 516 -17.82 -1.20 -12.99
C PHE A 516 -17.26 -2.63 -12.91
N CYS A 517 -17.50 -3.35 -11.81
CA CYS A 517 -17.06 -4.74 -11.67
C CYS A 517 -17.72 -5.66 -12.71
N THR A 518 -18.98 -5.43 -13.05
CA THR A 518 -19.69 -6.15 -14.11
C THR A 518 -19.03 -5.89 -15.48
N LEU A 519 -18.68 -4.65 -15.77
CA LEU A 519 -17.97 -4.28 -16.99
C LEU A 519 -16.57 -4.91 -17.06
N LEU A 520 -15.85 -4.96 -15.92
CA LEU A 520 -14.57 -5.67 -15.81
C LEU A 520 -14.70 -7.16 -16.12
N ASP A 521 -15.73 -7.81 -15.59
CA ASP A 521 -15.99 -9.23 -15.84
C ASP A 521 -16.28 -9.50 -17.32
N ASP A 522 -17.06 -8.62 -17.95
CA ASP A 522 -17.43 -8.72 -19.36
C ASP A 522 -16.25 -8.46 -20.30
N GLN A 523 -15.46 -7.41 -20.06
CA GLN A 523 -14.41 -6.96 -20.97
C GLN A 523 -13.03 -7.53 -20.66
N VAL A 524 -12.77 -7.97 -19.43
CA VAL A 524 -11.50 -8.54 -18.98
C VAL A 524 -10.28 -7.69 -19.40
N PRO A 525 -10.23 -6.41 -19.08
CA PRO A 525 -9.09 -5.56 -19.48
C PRO A 525 -7.81 -5.88 -18.71
N TYR A 526 -7.95 -6.43 -17.52
CA TYR A 526 -6.91 -6.94 -16.64
C TYR A 526 -7.47 -8.04 -15.75
N ILE A 527 -6.59 -8.80 -15.10
CA ILE A 527 -6.97 -9.89 -14.19
C ILE A 527 -6.24 -9.67 -12.87
N ILE A 528 -6.99 -9.44 -11.81
CA ILE A 528 -6.50 -9.39 -10.43
C ILE A 528 -6.44 -10.84 -9.94
N LEU A 529 -5.29 -11.29 -9.43
CA LEU A 529 -5.12 -12.68 -9.00
C LEU A 529 -5.48 -12.89 -7.53
N GLY A 530 -5.30 -11.88 -6.70
CA GLY A 530 -5.55 -11.98 -5.27
C GLY A 530 -4.86 -10.88 -4.48
N ASP A 531 -4.84 -11.03 -3.17
CA ASP A 531 -4.21 -10.11 -2.25
C ASP A 531 -3.01 -10.75 -1.56
N PHE A 532 -1.98 -9.95 -1.37
CA PHE A 532 -0.82 -10.33 -0.58
C PHE A 532 -0.94 -9.85 0.86
N GLY A 533 -0.71 -10.78 1.80
CA GLY A 533 -0.50 -10.49 3.22
C GLY A 533 0.99 -10.32 3.55
N THR A 534 1.26 -9.47 4.50
CA THR A 534 2.58 -9.30 5.11
C THR A 534 2.54 -9.79 6.55
N VAL A 535 3.46 -10.68 6.93
CA VAL A 535 3.58 -11.12 8.31
C VAL A 535 4.33 -10.07 9.12
N CYS A 536 3.67 -9.57 10.14
CA CYS A 536 4.19 -8.59 11.10
C CYS A 536 4.56 -9.33 12.40
N TRP A 537 5.78 -9.14 12.87
CA TRP A 537 6.28 -9.74 14.11
C TRP A 537 6.36 -8.71 15.22
N TYR A 538 5.96 -9.11 16.42
CA TYR A 538 5.91 -8.30 17.63
C TYR A 538 6.65 -8.93 18.78
N SER A 539 7.23 -8.11 19.67
CA SER A 539 7.79 -8.58 20.94
C SER A 539 6.68 -9.13 21.86
N ALA A 540 7.05 -9.97 22.81
CA ALA A 540 6.12 -10.74 23.67
C ALA A 540 5.07 -9.87 24.41
N ASN A 541 5.49 -8.69 24.85
CA ASN A 541 4.69 -7.78 25.67
C ASN A 541 4.04 -6.63 24.87
N MET A 542 4.23 -6.60 23.56
CA MET A 542 3.61 -5.57 22.70
C MET A 542 2.12 -5.81 22.56
N ILE A 543 1.32 -4.79 22.84
CA ILE A 543 -0.12 -4.71 22.53
C ILE A 543 -0.29 -3.64 21.46
N PRO A 544 -0.41 -4.01 20.19
CA PRO A 544 -0.65 -3.05 19.13
C PRO A 544 -2.14 -2.70 19.05
N ASP A 545 -2.44 -1.42 19.09
CA ASP A 545 -3.74 -0.90 18.66
C ASP A 545 -3.62 -0.52 17.19
N ARG A 546 -3.74 -1.54 16.36
CA ARG A 546 -3.57 -1.43 14.93
C ARG A 546 -4.69 -2.19 14.25
N GLN A 547 -5.55 -1.45 13.58
CA GLN A 547 -6.60 -1.98 12.74
C GLN A 547 -6.37 -1.47 11.32
N GLY A 548 -6.45 -2.35 10.33
CA GLY A 548 -6.27 -1.97 8.93
C GLY A 548 -4.82 -2.04 8.43
N VAL A 549 -4.58 -1.39 7.28
CA VAL A 549 -3.38 -1.54 6.44
C VAL A 549 -2.22 -0.60 6.80
N ASP A 550 -2.42 0.31 7.77
CA ASP A 550 -1.46 1.37 8.06
C ASP A 550 -0.68 1.13 9.36
N MET A 551 0.62 1.44 9.35
CA MET A 551 1.53 1.22 10.48
C MET A 551 1.56 2.46 11.39
N TYR A 552 0.55 2.66 12.24
CA TYR A 552 0.55 3.69 13.26
C TYR A 552 0.64 3.09 14.67
N TRP A 553 1.24 3.83 15.62
CA TRP A 553 1.65 3.29 16.91
C TRP A 553 1.20 4.14 18.10
N TRP A 554 0.43 5.21 17.89
CA TRP A 554 0.07 6.16 18.95
C TRP A 554 -0.81 5.57 20.07
N ASN A 555 -1.56 4.49 19.80
CA ASN A 555 -2.38 3.80 20.80
C ASN A 555 -1.83 2.41 21.17
N SER A 556 -0.67 2.05 20.65
CA SER A 556 0.03 0.82 21.02
C SER A 556 0.86 1.03 22.29
N TYR A 557 1.07 -0.03 23.07
CA TYR A 557 1.78 0.03 24.34
C TYR A 557 2.43 -1.29 24.71
N PHE A 558 3.28 -1.27 25.74
CA PHE A 558 3.83 -2.49 26.34
C PHE A 558 3.01 -2.89 27.55
N LYS A 559 2.53 -4.13 27.57
CA LYS A 559 1.92 -4.70 28.76
C LYS A 559 2.95 -4.82 29.88
N ALA A 560 2.61 -4.38 31.07
CA ALA A 560 3.44 -4.55 32.26
C ALA A 560 3.74 -6.05 32.49
N SER A 561 5.00 -6.37 32.74
CA SER A 561 5.50 -7.75 32.94
C SER A 561 5.11 -8.34 34.29
#